data_b87054b54bfe654c82623df58ae9e5d1
#
_entry.id   b87054b54bfe654c82623df58ae9e5d1
#
_cell.length_a   1.000
_cell.length_b   1.000
_cell.length_c   1.000
_cell.angle_alpha   90.00
_cell.angle_beta   90.00
_cell.angle_gamma   90.00
#
_symmetry.space_group_name_H-M   'P 1'
#
loop_
_entity.id
_entity.type
_entity.pdbx_description
1 polymer ?
#
loop_
_entity_poly.entity_id
_entity_poly.type
_entity_poly.pdbx_seq_one_letter_code
_entity_poly.pdbx_strand_id
1 'polypeptide(L)'
;DQVTDPELKKAVTAFIGQEAMHGREHEAYNEAVAKAGMPVDAMEARVHWLLEELKLYSPKSMQLSATIALEHFTAIMADKLLADERIMGGSDEVMAKIWNWHALEETEHKAVAFDVWKVAMQGRPEAYASRALGLVLATVIFWPLVAEFHWRMVRADK
;
A
#
# COMPACT_ATOMS: atom_id res chain seq x y z
N ASP A 1 -9.69 -6.72 -19.05
CA ASP A 1 -10.48 -5.76 -19.88
C ASP A 1 -11.98 -5.69 -19.51
N GLN A 2 -12.29 -5.62 -18.22
CA GLN A 2 -13.68 -5.44 -17.75
C GLN A 2 -14.05 -3.94 -17.63
N VAL A 3 -13.06 -3.08 -17.44
CA VAL A 3 -13.25 -1.64 -17.39
C VAL A 3 -13.43 -1.10 -18.80
N THR A 4 -14.61 -0.62 -19.13
CA THR A 4 -14.96 -0.05 -20.46
C THR A 4 -15.07 1.46 -20.43
N ASP A 5 -15.37 2.06 -19.28
CA ASP A 5 -15.46 3.50 -19.07
C ASP A 5 -14.11 4.18 -19.36
N PRO A 6 -14.04 5.16 -20.29
CA PRO A 6 -12.82 5.85 -20.64
C PRO A 6 -12.17 6.62 -19.47
N GLU A 7 -12.98 7.26 -18.64
CA GLU A 7 -12.48 8.03 -17.49
C GLU A 7 -11.85 7.11 -16.44
N LEU A 8 -12.50 5.98 -16.14
CA LEU A 8 -11.92 4.99 -15.24
C LEU A 8 -10.66 4.35 -15.82
N LYS A 9 -10.60 4.08 -17.12
CA LYS A 9 -9.36 3.61 -17.79
C LYS A 9 -8.22 4.61 -17.64
N LYS A 10 -8.50 5.89 -17.81
CA LYS A 10 -7.51 6.96 -17.62
C LYS A 10 -7.04 7.01 -16.18
N ALA A 11 -7.95 6.93 -15.20
CA ALA A 11 -7.61 6.90 -13.78
C ALA A 11 -6.74 5.67 -13.44
N VAL A 12 -7.07 4.48 -13.93
CA VAL A 12 -6.27 3.26 -13.76
C VAL A 12 -4.87 3.40 -14.37
N THR A 13 -4.76 4.03 -15.54
CA THR A 13 -3.45 4.25 -16.18
C THR A 13 -2.60 5.21 -15.37
N ALA A 14 -3.19 6.27 -14.86
CA ALA A 14 -2.51 7.23 -13.98
C ALA A 14 -2.05 6.55 -12.68
N PHE A 15 -2.95 5.80 -12.03
CA PHE A 15 -2.64 5.01 -10.83
C PHE A 15 -1.44 4.06 -11.05
N ILE A 16 -1.46 3.25 -12.12
CA ILE A 16 -0.33 2.35 -12.42
C ILE A 16 0.98 3.13 -12.63
N GLY A 17 0.91 4.30 -13.26
CA GLY A 17 2.08 5.16 -13.49
C GLY A 17 2.64 5.73 -12.19
N GLN A 18 1.79 6.18 -11.27
CA GLN A 18 2.17 6.67 -9.95
C GLN A 18 2.78 5.54 -9.12
N GLU A 19 2.14 4.38 -9.05
CA GLU A 19 2.67 3.20 -8.35
C GLU A 19 4.05 2.76 -8.83
N ALA A 20 4.31 2.84 -10.13
CA ALA A 20 5.62 2.51 -10.69
C ALA A 20 6.71 3.53 -10.28
N MET A 21 6.37 4.81 -10.13
CA MET A 21 7.29 5.82 -9.60
C MET A 21 7.50 5.65 -8.09
N HIS A 22 6.42 5.42 -7.36
CA HIS A 22 6.36 5.14 -5.96
C HIS A 22 7.28 3.96 -5.58
N GLY A 23 7.19 2.84 -6.30
CA GLY A 23 8.08 1.69 -6.11
C GLY A 23 9.56 2.04 -6.21
N ARG A 24 9.98 2.88 -7.18
CA ARG A 24 11.38 3.32 -7.32
C ARG A 24 11.86 4.16 -6.14
N GLU A 25 11.03 5.06 -5.64
CA GLU A 25 11.38 5.90 -4.48
C GLU A 25 11.51 5.04 -3.22
N HIS A 26 10.65 4.02 -3.07
CA HIS A 26 10.76 3.05 -1.99
C HIS A 26 12.04 2.22 -2.08
N GLU A 27 12.43 1.76 -3.27
CA GLU A 27 13.70 1.04 -3.47
C GLU A 27 14.90 1.90 -3.05
N ALA A 28 14.95 3.16 -3.52
CA ALA A 28 16.02 4.09 -3.15
C ALA A 28 16.05 4.39 -1.64
N TYR A 29 14.88 4.56 -1.02
CA TYR A 29 14.74 4.75 0.41
C TYR A 29 15.23 3.52 1.19
N ASN A 30 14.78 2.33 0.81
CA ASN A 30 15.15 1.06 1.44
C ASN A 30 16.66 0.83 1.37
N GLU A 31 17.29 1.10 0.22
CA GLU A 31 18.75 1.03 0.08
C GLU A 31 19.48 1.98 1.04
N ALA A 32 18.99 3.21 1.19
CA ALA A 32 19.60 4.19 2.09
C ALA A 32 19.49 3.73 3.56
N VAL A 33 18.34 3.22 3.96
CA VAL A 33 18.07 2.72 5.30
C VAL A 33 18.86 1.43 5.60
N ALA A 34 19.00 0.53 4.61
CA ALA A 34 19.84 -0.67 4.72
C ALA A 34 21.34 -0.31 4.90
N LYS A 35 21.83 0.69 4.14
CA LYS A 35 23.20 1.22 4.29
C LYS A 35 23.46 1.83 5.68
N ALA A 36 22.42 2.33 6.34
CA ALA A 36 22.47 2.79 7.72
C ALA A 36 22.46 1.65 8.76
N GLY A 37 22.44 0.39 8.31
CA GLY A 37 22.52 -0.80 9.19
C GLY A 37 21.15 -1.33 9.65
N MET A 38 20.05 -0.85 9.09
CA MET A 38 18.70 -1.31 9.42
C MET A 38 18.37 -2.63 8.69
N PRO A 39 17.57 -3.52 9.29
CA PRO A 39 17.28 -4.87 8.74
C PRO A 39 16.22 -4.87 7.62
N VAL A 40 16.29 -3.93 6.68
CA VAL A 40 15.26 -3.69 5.65
C VAL A 40 15.20 -4.84 4.65
N ASP A 41 16.35 -5.37 4.21
CA ASP A 41 16.42 -6.42 3.19
C ASP A 41 15.60 -7.68 3.57
N ALA A 42 15.66 -8.08 4.85
CA ALA A 42 14.92 -9.23 5.34
C ALA A 42 13.40 -8.94 5.43
N MET A 43 13.01 -7.70 5.70
CA MET A 43 11.61 -7.27 5.74
C MET A 43 11.03 -7.22 4.32
N GLU A 44 11.77 -6.65 3.38
CA GLU A 44 11.40 -6.57 1.97
C GLU A 44 11.25 -7.96 1.34
N ALA A 45 12.23 -8.84 1.54
CA ALA A 45 12.16 -10.22 1.06
C ALA A 45 10.93 -10.97 1.59
N ARG A 46 10.54 -10.71 2.84
CA ARG A 46 9.35 -11.32 3.45
C ARG A 46 8.05 -10.78 2.82
N VAL A 47 7.97 -9.48 2.58
CA VAL A 47 6.80 -8.87 1.91
C VAL A 47 6.68 -9.40 0.50
N HIS A 48 7.79 -9.43 -0.24
CA HIS A 48 7.82 -9.96 -1.60
C HIS A 48 7.34 -11.42 -1.65
N TRP A 49 7.88 -12.28 -0.80
CA TRP A 49 7.43 -13.67 -0.69
C TRP A 49 5.92 -13.76 -0.42
N LEU A 50 5.41 -13.00 0.55
CA LEU A 50 3.99 -13.00 0.91
C LEU A 50 3.11 -12.58 -0.27
N LEU A 51 3.50 -11.53 -1.00
CA LEU A 51 2.74 -11.05 -2.16
C LEU A 51 2.73 -12.06 -3.30
N GLU A 52 3.83 -12.75 -3.57
CA GLU A 52 3.88 -13.81 -4.59
C GLU A 52 3.00 -15.01 -4.19
N GLU A 53 3.01 -15.44 -2.92
CA GLU A 53 2.11 -16.49 -2.42
C GLU A 53 0.63 -16.09 -2.56
N LEU A 54 0.28 -14.87 -2.15
CA LEU A 54 -1.08 -14.36 -2.29
C LEU A 54 -1.51 -14.28 -3.76
N LYS A 55 -0.63 -13.84 -4.65
CA LYS A 55 -0.89 -13.76 -6.07
C LYS A 55 -1.10 -15.14 -6.72
N LEU A 56 -0.34 -16.14 -6.27
CA LEU A 56 -0.40 -17.51 -6.79
C LEU A 56 -1.66 -18.24 -6.33
N TYR A 57 -2.04 -18.11 -5.05
CA TYR A 57 -3.09 -18.92 -4.45
C TYR A 57 -4.44 -18.21 -4.27
N SER A 58 -4.51 -16.90 -4.49
CA SER A 58 -5.76 -16.14 -4.31
C SER A 58 -6.48 -15.86 -5.63
N PRO A 59 -7.81 -15.95 -5.66
CA PRO A 59 -8.61 -15.50 -6.81
C PRO A 59 -8.39 -13.99 -7.08
N LYS A 60 -8.54 -13.58 -8.33
CA LYS A 60 -8.39 -12.17 -8.72
C LYS A 60 -9.32 -11.21 -7.96
N SER A 61 -10.54 -11.65 -7.64
CA SER A 61 -11.47 -10.88 -6.81
C SER A 61 -10.92 -10.66 -5.39
N MET A 62 -10.26 -11.64 -4.80
CA MET A 62 -9.65 -11.53 -3.49
C MET A 62 -8.41 -10.64 -3.52
N GLN A 63 -7.55 -10.77 -4.55
CA GLN A 63 -6.40 -9.89 -4.75
C GLN A 63 -6.86 -8.43 -4.80
N LEU A 64 -7.87 -8.12 -5.64
CA LEU A 64 -8.42 -6.77 -5.76
C LEU A 64 -9.07 -6.29 -4.45
N SER A 65 -9.76 -7.18 -3.71
CA SER A 65 -10.33 -6.85 -2.40
C SER A 65 -9.26 -6.52 -1.36
N ALA A 66 -8.14 -7.24 -1.39
CA ALA A 66 -6.98 -6.96 -0.54
C ALA A 66 -6.32 -5.61 -0.92
N THR A 67 -6.16 -5.33 -2.22
CA THR A 67 -5.68 -4.03 -2.69
C THR A 67 -6.54 -2.90 -2.17
N ILE A 68 -7.88 -2.96 -2.29
CA ILE A 68 -8.79 -1.94 -1.75
C ILE A 68 -8.57 -1.72 -0.25
N ALA A 69 -8.35 -2.79 0.51
CA ALA A 69 -8.13 -2.69 1.94
C ALA A 69 -6.79 -2.02 2.27
N LEU A 70 -5.73 -2.34 1.52
CA LEU A 70 -4.41 -1.73 1.69
C LEU A 70 -4.45 -0.24 1.32
N GLU A 71 -5.03 0.12 0.16
CA GLU A 71 -5.25 1.52 -0.23
C GLU A 71 -6.01 2.32 0.83
N HIS A 72 -6.97 1.69 1.48
CA HIS A 72 -7.72 2.33 2.57
C HIS A 72 -6.82 2.56 3.81
N PHE A 73 -5.96 1.61 4.17
CA PHE A 73 -5.06 1.75 5.31
C PHE A 73 -3.96 2.79 5.04
N THR A 74 -3.36 2.77 3.85
CA THR A 74 -2.34 3.75 3.47
C THR A 74 -2.92 5.16 3.41
N ALA A 75 -4.12 5.33 2.85
CA ALA A 75 -4.81 6.62 2.84
C ALA A 75 -5.12 7.15 4.26
N ILE A 76 -5.49 6.29 5.23
CA ILE A 76 -5.68 6.72 6.63
C ILE A 76 -4.35 7.15 7.26
N MET A 77 -3.28 6.41 7.01
CA MET A 77 -1.94 6.76 7.51
C MET A 77 -1.46 8.07 6.89
N ALA A 78 -1.66 8.24 5.58
CA ALA A 78 -1.35 9.46 4.84
C ALA A 78 -2.10 10.68 5.36
N ASP A 79 -3.40 10.55 5.62
CA ASP A 79 -4.23 11.62 6.22
C ASP A 79 -3.66 12.06 7.57
N LYS A 80 -3.25 11.11 8.40
CA LYS A 80 -2.63 11.41 9.71
C LYS A 80 -1.27 12.08 9.58
N LEU A 81 -0.45 11.60 8.65
CA LEU A 81 0.86 12.19 8.38
C LEU A 81 0.74 13.65 7.94
N LEU A 82 -0.17 13.93 7.01
CA LEU A 82 -0.40 15.28 6.48
C LEU A 82 -1.08 16.23 7.48
N ALA A 83 -1.89 15.69 8.38
CA ALA A 83 -2.63 16.48 9.36
C ALA A 83 -1.82 16.86 10.60
N ASP A 84 -0.70 16.18 10.89
CA ASP A 84 0.08 16.40 12.11
C ASP A 84 1.57 16.55 11.81
N GLU A 85 2.01 17.78 11.70
CA GLU A 85 3.43 18.14 11.44
C GLU A 85 4.42 17.56 12.47
N ARG A 86 3.95 17.17 13.66
CA ARG A 86 4.79 16.56 14.70
C ARG A 86 5.29 15.18 14.32
N ILE A 87 4.56 14.46 13.46
CA ILE A 87 4.94 13.10 13.02
C ILE A 87 6.29 13.13 12.28
N MET A 88 6.51 14.16 11.47
CA MET A 88 7.77 14.35 10.74
C MET A 88 8.73 15.30 11.45
N GLY A 89 8.37 15.77 12.65
CA GLY A 89 9.18 16.69 13.44
C GLY A 89 10.53 16.08 13.83
N GLY A 90 11.64 16.74 13.44
CA GLY A 90 13.00 16.24 13.67
C GLY A 90 13.52 15.25 12.63
N SER A 91 12.73 14.88 11.63
CA SER A 91 13.19 14.07 10.50
C SER A 91 14.12 14.84 9.57
N ASP A 92 14.97 14.13 8.83
CA ASP A 92 15.74 14.71 7.74
C ASP A 92 14.81 15.39 6.72
N GLU A 93 15.20 16.58 6.24
CA GLU A 93 14.34 17.40 5.38
C GLU A 93 14.00 16.71 4.05
N VAL A 94 14.94 15.96 3.47
CA VAL A 94 14.73 15.23 2.22
C VAL A 94 13.75 14.09 2.45
N MET A 95 13.93 13.34 3.55
CA MET A 95 13.03 12.26 3.93
C MET A 95 11.62 12.77 4.22
N ALA A 96 11.49 13.87 4.94
CA ALA A 96 10.19 14.49 5.21
C ALA A 96 9.46 14.89 3.92
N LYS A 97 10.18 15.44 2.92
CA LYS A 97 9.59 15.78 1.62
C LYS A 97 9.10 14.55 0.86
N ILE A 98 9.89 13.47 0.84
CA ILE A 98 9.53 12.22 0.18
C ILE A 98 8.25 11.63 0.81
N TRP A 99 8.20 11.54 2.14
CA TRP A 99 7.05 10.99 2.84
C TRP A 99 5.79 11.86 2.74
N ASN A 100 5.93 13.19 2.71
CA ASN A 100 4.78 14.08 2.49
C ASN A 100 4.25 13.97 1.05
N TRP A 101 5.14 13.87 0.06
CA TRP A 101 4.76 13.63 -1.33
C TRP A 101 4.04 12.28 -1.47
N HIS A 102 4.60 11.21 -0.91
CA HIS A 102 4.01 9.88 -0.87
C HIS A 102 2.61 9.90 -0.21
N ALA A 103 2.47 10.54 0.93
CA ALA A 103 1.18 10.66 1.61
C ALA A 103 0.13 11.40 0.76
N LEU A 104 0.55 12.40 -0.03
CA LEU A 104 -0.36 13.08 -0.94
C LEU A 104 -0.85 12.15 -2.05
N GLU A 105 0.02 11.37 -2.66
CA GLU A 105 -0.35 10.36 -3.68
C GLU A 105 -1.32 9.32 -3.13
N GLU A 106 -1.08 8.78 -1.93
CA GLU A 106 -1.95 7.80 -1.29
C GLU A 106 -3.39 8.31 -1.08
N THR A 107 -3.57 9.61 -0.87
CA THR A 107 -4.92 10.18 -0.77
C THR A 107 -5.69 10.17 -2.09
N GLU A 108 -4.99 10.17 -3.22
CA GLU A 108 -5.57 10.10 -4.57
C GLU A 108 -5.94 8.67 -4.96
N HIS A 109 -5.18 7.68 -4.50
CA HIS A 109 -5.26 6.27 -4.92
C HIS A 109 -6.51 5.55 -4.39
N LYS A 110 -6.98 5.86 -3.21
CA LYS A 110 -8.03 5.11 -2.49
C LYS A 110 -9.33 4.84 -3.26
N ALA A 111 -9.67 5.66 -4.24
CA ALA A 111 -10.91 5.53 -5.01
C ALA A 111 -10.77 4.59 -6.21
N VAL A 112 -9.62 4.59 -6.88
CA VAL A 112 -9.42 3.90 -8.16
C VAL A 112 -9.60 2.39 -8.02
N ALA A 113 -8.92 1.77 -7.05
CA ALA A 113 -9.03 0.33 -6.80
C ALA A 113 -10.47 -0.09 -6.48
N PHE A 114 -11.20 0.72 -5.71
CA PHE A 114 -12.60 0.46 -5.37
C PHE A 114 -13.53 0.62 -6.58
N ASP A 115 -13.31 1.60 -7.45
CA ASP A 115 -14.11 1.80 -8.66
C ASP A 115 -13.92 0.65 -9.66
N VAL A 116 -12.69 0.19 -9.84
CA VAL A 116 -12.39 -1.03 -10.62
C VAL A 116 -13.12 -2.25 -10.03
N TRP A 117 -13.11 -2.38 -8.70
CA TRP A 117 -13.78 -3.48 -8.02
C TRP A 117 -15.30 -3.45 -8.24
N LYS A 118 -15.94 -2.28 -8.17
CA LYS A 118 -17.38 -2.13 -8.46
C LYS A 118 -17.73 -2.65 -9.85
N VAL A 119 -16.92 -2.31 -10.86
CA VAL A 119 -17.12 -2.80 -12.23
C VAL A 119 -16.88 -4.31 -12.31
N ALA A 120 -15.78 -4.82 -11.76
CA ALA A 120 -15.41 -6.22 -11.84
C ALA A 120 -16.36 -7.15 -11.10
N MET A 121 -17.00 -6.67 -10.04
CA MET A 121 -17.89 -7.45 -9.18
C MET A 121 -19.37 -7.10 -9.33
N GLN A 122 -19.72 -6.29 -10.33
CA GLN A 122 -21.10 -5.90 -10.59
C GLN A 122 -22.01 -7.12 -10.82
N GLY A 123 -23.10 -7.18 -10.07
CA GLY A 123 -24.09 -8.25 -10.18
C GLY A 123 -23.65 -9.60 -9.60
N ARG A 124 -22.47 -9.70 -8.99
CA ARG A 124 -21.99 -10.91 -8.36
C ARG A 124 -22.50 -11.03 -6.92
N PRO A 125 -23.18 -12.13 -6.54
CA PRO A 125 -23.73 -12.28 -5.19
C PRO A 125 -22.63 -12.34 -4.11
N GLU A 126 -21.45 -12.83 -4.46
CA GLU A 126 -20.29 -12.93 -3.55
C GLU A 126 -19.54 -11.61 -3.35
N ALA A 127 -19.91 -10.52 -4.03
CA ALA A 127 -19.18 -9.25 -4.01
C ALA A 127 -18.96 -8.71 -2.59
N TYR A 128 -20.02 -8.63 -1.79
CA TYR A 128 -19.91 -8.13 -0.42
C TYR A 128 -19.02 -9.01 0.45
N ALA A 129 -19.22 -10.33 0.40
CA ALA A 129 -18.45 -11.30 1.18
C ALA A 129 -16.97 -11.27 0.81
N SER A 130 -16.65 -11.21 -0.49
CA SER A 130 -15.28 -11.11 -1.00
C SER A 130 -14.58 -9.84 -0.46
N ARG A 131 -15.26 -8.68 -0.51
CA ARG A 131 -14.69 -7.43 0.01
C ARG A 131 -14.49 -7.48 1.53
N ALA A 132 -15.48 -7.97 2.27
CA ALA A 132 -15.38 -8.09 3.72
C ALA A 132 -14.24 -9.03 4.13
N LEU A 133 -14.13 -10.18 3.47
CA LEU A 133 -13.05 -11.13 3.72
C LEU A 133 -11.68 -10.55 3.34
N GLY A 134 -11.57 -9.85 2.22
CA GLY A 134 -10.35 -9.15 1.82
C GLY A 134 -9.89 -8.13 2.87
N LEU A 135 -10.82 -7.34 3.42
CA LEU A 135 -10.53 -6.40 4.50
C LEU A 135 -10.04 -7.13 5.76
N VAL A 136 -10.70 -8.20 6.19
CA VAL A 136 -10.29 -8.98 7.38
C VAL A 136 -8.90 -9.57 7.18
N LEU A 137 -8.66 -10.24 6.04
CA LEU A 137 -7.36 -10.84 5.74
C LEU A 137 -6.25 -9.79 5.65
N ALA A 138 -6.48 -8.68 4.96
CA ALA A 138 -5.53 -7.58 4.91
C ALA A 138 -5.24 -7.04 6.32
N THR A 139 -6.26 -6.87 7.16
CA THR A 139 -6.09 -6.38 8.54
C THR A 139 -5.20 -7.31 9.37
N VAL A 140 -5.48 -8.61 9.36
CA VAL A 140 -4.75 -9.58 10.20
C VAL A 140 -3.34 -9.89 9.69
N ILE A 141 -3.03 -9.55 8.45
CA ILE A 141 -1.69 -9.70 7.86
C ILE A 141 -0.90 -8.39 8.00
N PHE A 142 -1.46 -7.29 7.55
CA PHE A 142 -0.77 -5.99 7.43
C PHE A 142 -0.37 -5.43 8.80
N TRP A 143 -1.30 -5.29 9.74
CA TRP A 143 -1.00 -4.64 11.01
C TRP A 143 -0.01 -5.40 11.89
N PRO A 144 -0.03 -6.75 11.98
CA PRO A 144 1.04 -7.47 12.67
C PRO A 144 2.40 -7.32 11.99
N LEU A 145 2.47 -7.27 10.65
CA LEU A 145 3.72 -7.00 9.93
C LEU A 145 4.25 -5.60 10.24
N VAL A 146 3.39 -4.58 10.19
CA VAL A 146 3.76 -3.19 10.54
C VAL A 146 4.30 -3.13 11.98
N ALA A 147 3.63 -3.76 12.92
CA ALA A 147 4.05 -3.79 14.31
C ALA A 147 5.41 -4.52 14.50
N GLU A 148 5.59 -5.66 13.83
CA GLU A 148 6.85 -6.40 13.85
C GLU A 148 8.00 -5.61 13.24
N PHE A 149 7.78 -4.98 12.07
CA PHE A 149 8.79 -4.19 11.37
C PHE A 149 9.18 -2.96 12.18
N HIS A 150 8.19 -2.24 12.71
CA HIS A 150 8.44 -1.12 13.62
C HIS A 150 9.32 -1.55 14.80
N TRP A 151 8.97 -2.64 15.46
CA TRP A 151 9.76 -3.17 16.60
C TRP A 151 11.18 -3.57 16.21
N ARG A 152 11.39 -4.19 15.04
CA ARG A 152 12.73 -4.54 14.52
C ARG A 152 13.56 -3.30 14.24
N MET A 153 12.97 -2.28 13.61
CA MET A 153 13.64 -1.00 13.33
C MET A 153 14.06 -0.30 14.62
N VAL A 154 13.15 -0.13 15.57
CA VAL A 154 13.46 0.48 16.89
C VAL A 154 14.55 -0.29 17.65
N ARG A 155 14.63 -1.61 17.50
CA ARG A 155 15.71 -2.40 18.12
C ARG A 155 17.05 -2.26 17.43
N ALA A 156 17.06 -2.05 16.12
CA ALA A 156 18.26 -1.86 15.34
C ALA A 156 18.88 -0.47 15.51
N ASP A 157 18.02 0.51 15.77
CA ASP A 157 18.38 1.93 16.02
C ASP A 157 18.90 2.11 17.48
N LYS A 158 20.10 1.55 17.76
CA LYS A 158 20.76 1.59 19.08
C LYS A 158 22.17 2.14 19.02
#